data_ce4d49843e93ccdefdb92f5c20c21df7
#
_entry.id   ce4d49843e93ccdefdb92f5c20c21df7
#
_cell.length_a   1.000
_cell.length_b   1.000
_cell.length_c   1.000
_cell.angle_alpha   90.00
_cell.angle_beta   90.00
_cell.angle_gamma   90.00
#
_symmetry.space_group_name_H-M   'P 1'
#
loop_
_entity.id
_entity.type
_entity.pdbx_description
1 polymer ?
#
loop_
_entity_poly.entity_id
_entity_poly.type
_entity_poly.pdbx_seq_one_letter_code
_entity_poly.pdbx_strand_id
1 'polypeptide(L)'
;MKIRYSETFHSIQGXGXWVGTPSVFLRTFGCNLTCAGFGQPRDNHIPEEEMPHMKMDISAVTSVEDLPVVDXGXDSSASWSAKYKHLSPFATTDEIAYNISEYAPWSKDNHLVITGGEPLLGWQKAYIELLDHPEMAELTHLTFETNGSKKVIDAFSDFLNMKNIDVTWMCSPKLSLTGEDQSIAIDPSALLSMNKVLNSNINLKFVIRDEIDISEVQDALAKYADAGVVIEDVYLMPEGATLEGQELTERNVADICMKYGYKFSPRLHIQLFGNAWST
;
A
#
# COMPACT_ATOMS: atom_id res chain seq x y z
N MET A 1 -16.42 8.59 -14.93
CA MET A 1 -14.99 8.26 -14.97
C MET A 1 -14.77 6.79 -14.71
N LYS A 2 -13.62 6.27 -15.09
CA LYS A 2 -13.30 4.85 -14.91
C LYS A 2 -11.99 4.68 -14.16
N ILE A 3 -11.90 3.58 -13.42
CA ILE A 3 -10.67 3.17 -12.74
C ILE A 3 -10.37 1.73 -13.17
N ARG A 4 -9.12 1.44 -13.49
CA ARG A 4 -8.69 0.05 -13.66
C ARG A 4 -8.30 -0.48 -12.29
N TYR A 5 -8.93 -1.58 -11.88
CA TYR A 5 -8.70 -2.10 -10.53
C TYR A 5 -8.64 -3.63 -10.53
N SER A 6 -7.90 -4.18 -9.57
CA SER A 6 -7.70 -5.62 -9.46
C SER A 6 -8.79 -6.29 -8.65
N GLU A 7 -9.22 -5.65 -7.57
CA GLU A 7 -10.20 -6.26 -6.67
C GLU A 7 -10.79 -5.26 -5.70
N THR A 8 -11.98 -5.58 -5.19
CA THR A 8 -12.54 -4.98 -3.98
C THR A 8 -12.86 -6.13 -3.02
N PHE A 9 -12.63 -5.92 -1.74
CA PHE A 9 -12.90 -6.98 -0.75
C PHE A 9 -13.04 -6.38 0.64
N HIS A 10 -13.59 -7.16 1.55
CA HIS A 10 -13.79 -6.78 2.95
C HIS A 10 -12.93 -7.69 3.80
N SER A 11 -12.04 -7.11 4.60
CA SER A 11 -11.10 -7.88 5.38
C SER A 11 -10.66 -7.10 6.62
N ILE A 12 -9.66 -7.63 7.31
CA ILE A 12 -9.04 -7.02 8.48
C ILE A 12 -7.77 -6.32 8.02
N GLN A 13 -7.62 -5.02 8.34
CA GLN A 13 -6.39 -4.29 8.01
C GLN A 13 -5.21 -4.93 8.73
N GLY A 14 -4.25 -5.31 7.97
CA GLY A 14 -3.09 -6.04 8.47
C GLY A 14 -1.93 -5.21 8.98
N UNK A 15 -1.93 -3.90 8.77
CA UNK A 15 -0.77 -3.18 9.07
C UNK A 15 -1.04 -1.76 9.53
N GLY A 16 0.03 -1.34 10.08
CA GLY A 16 0.05 0.11 10.34
C GLY A 16 -0.92 0.59 11.44
N UNK A 17 -1.34 1.74 11.25
CA UNK A 17 -2.13 2.39 12.09
C UNK A 17 -3.41 1.81 12.37
N TRP A 18 -3.94 1.13 11.45
CA TRP A 18 -5.32 0.62 11.56
C TRP A 18 -5.37 -0.90 11.73
N VAL A 19 -4.28 -1.51 12.13
CA VAL A 19 -4.20 -2.97 12.26
C VAL A 19 -5.37 -3.49 13.11
N GLY A 20 -6.01 -4.56 12.63
CA GLY A 20 -7.15 -5.17 13.34
C GLY A 20 -8.51 -4.60 12.97
N THR A 21 -8.55 -3.52 12.17
CA THR A 21 -9.80 -2.85 11.84
C THR A 21 -10.47 -3.50 10.62
N PRO A 22 -11.74 -3.92 10.73
CA PRO A 22 -12.49 -4.34 9.55
C PRO A 22 -12.55 -3.19 8.55
N SER A 23 -12.18 -3.46 7.30
CA SER A 23 -12.06 -2.42 6.28
C SER A 23 -12.49 -2.96 4.93
N VAL A 24 -13.00 -2.06 4.10
CA VAL A 24 -13.24 -2.39 2.68
C VAL A 24 -12.02 -1.91 1.92
N PHE A 25 -11.50 -2.76 1.04
CA PHE A 25 -10.31 -2.46 0.25
C PHE A 25 -10.67 -2.30 -1.22
N LEU A 26 -10.06 -1.30 -1.85
CA LEU A 26 -10.07 -1.12 -3.30
C LEU A 26 -8.62 -1.15 -3.76
N ARG A 27 -8.25 -2.15 -4.57
CA ARG A 27 -6.89 -2.29 -5.08
C ARG A 27 -6.86 -1.85 -6.54
N THR A 28 -6.29 -0.69 -6.81
CA THR A 28 -6.20 -0.13 -8.16
C THR A 28 -4.99 -0.69 -8.89
N PHE A 29 -5.01 -0.58 -10.23
CA PHE A 29 -3.95 -1.13 -11.07
C PHE A 29 -2.97 -0.05 -11.52
N GLY A 30 -1.68 -0.36 -11.43
CA GLY A 30 -0.59 0.47 -11.90
C GLY A 30 0.38 0.82 -10.78
N CYS A 31 1.67 0.80 -11.08
CA CYS A 31 2.70 1.21 -10.13
C CYS A 31 3.88 1.78 -10.89
N ASN A 32 4.58 2.70 -10.24
CA ASN A 32 5.80 3.28 -10.80
C ASN A 32 7.07 2.58 -10.30
N LEU A 33 6.93 1.55 -9.45
CA LEU A 33 8.04 0.78 -8.90
C LEU A 33 7.79 -0.70 -9.12
N THR A 34 8.83 -1.54 -9.01
CA THR A 34 8.69 -2.99 -9.13
C THR A 34 9.01 -3.73 -7.84
N CYS A 35 9.87 -3.14 -7.00
CA CYS A 35 10.28 -3.71 -5.71
C CYS A 35 10.79 -5.14 -5.85
N ALA A 36 11.56 -5.39 -6.91
CA ALA A 36 12.02 -6.75 -7.24
C ALA A 36 12.91 -7.34 -6.14
N GLY A 37 13.56 -6.50 -5.34
CA GLY A 37 14.51 -6.99 -4.33
C GLY A 37 13.89 -7.70 -3.13
N PHE A 38 12.57 -7.55 -2.91
CA PHE A 38 11.96 -8.25 -1.77
C PHE A 38 12.15 -9.76 -1.89
N GLY A 39 12.56 -10.37 -0.79
CA GLY A 39 12.79 -11.82 -0.73
C GLY A 39 14.07 -12.28 -1.41
N GLN A 40 14.90 -11.36 -1.89
CA GLN A 40 16.14 -11.69 -2.60
C GLN A 40 17.37 -11.25 -1.81
N PRO A 41 18.53 -11.86 -2.05
CA PRO A 41 19.79 -11.41 -1.43
C PRO A 41 20.05 -9.94 -1.80
N ARG A 42 20.64 -9.19 -0.87
CA ARG A 42 20.85 -7.73 -1.05
C ARG A 42 21.69 -7.40 -2.29
N ASP A 43 22.64 -8.23 -2.61
CA ASP A 43 23.63 -7.92 -3.64
C ASP A 43 23.41 -8.64 -4.95
N ASN A 44 22.33 -9.37 -5.10
CA ASN A 44 22.13 -10.20 -6.27
C ASN A 44 20.65 -10.40 -6.58
N HIS A 45 20.03 -9.35 -7.09
CA HIS A 45 18.62 -9.41 -7.47
C HIS A 45 18.47 -9.91 -8.91
N ILE A 46 17.62 -10.89 -9.13
CA ILE A 46 17.17 -11.18 -10.48
C ILE A 46 16.06 -10.18 -10.82
N PRO A 47 15.97 -9.77 -12.08
CA PRO A 47 14.92 -8.80 -12.44
C PRO A 47 13.54 -9.44 -12.36
N GLU A 48 12.53 -8.59 -12.24
CA GLU A 48 11.15 -9.04 -12.07
C GLU A 48 10.73 -10.05 -13.15
N GLU A 49 11.08 -9.77 -14.40
CA GLU A 49 10.67 -10.62 -15.53
C GLU A 49 11.27 -12.02 -15.49
N GLU A 50 12.32 -12.24 -14.68
CA GLU A 50 12.92 -13.56 -14.53
C GLU A 50 12.38 -14.35 -13.36
N MET A 51 11.50 -13.75 -12.57
CA MET A 51 10.97 -14.43 -11.38
C MET A 51 9.98 -15.53 -11.76
N PRO A 52 9.88 -16.57 -10.91
CA PRO A 52 9.00 -17.71 -11.23
C PRO A 52 7.57 -17.33 -11.56
N HIS A 53 6.98 -16.43 -10.78
CA HIS A 53 5.58 -16.05 -11.02
C HIS A 53 5.40 -15.31 -12.35
N MET A 54 6.46 -14.65 -12.84
CA MET A 54 6.39 -13.96 -14.12
C MET A 54 6.52 -14.92 -15.31
N LYS A 55 7.05 -16.12 -15.05
CA LYS A 55 7.22 -17.14 -16.10
C LYS A 55 6.03 -18.10 -16.17
N MET A 56 5.13 -18.05 -15.20
CA MET A 56 3.96 -18.94 -15.21
C MET A 56 3.04 -18.62 -16.38
N ASP A 57 2.45 -19.65 -16.97
CA ASP A 57 1.41 -19.49 -17.98
C ASP A 57 0.10 -19.17 -17.26
N ILE A 58 -0.39 -17.96 -17.44
CA ILE A 58 -1.64 -17.53 -16.82
C ILE A 58 -2.77 -17.34 -17.82
N SER A 59 -2.64 -17.93 -19.02
CA SER A 59 -3.62 -17.75 -20.08
C SER A 59 -5.02 -18.27 -19.67
N ALA A 60 -5.08 -19.25 -18.78
CA ALA A 60 -6.36 -19.80 -18.30
C ALA A 60 -6.87 -19.12 -17.02
N VAL A 61 -6.07 -18.22 -16.43
CA VAL A 61 -6.49 -17.55 -15.18
C VAL A 61 -7.42 -16.38 -15.51
N THR A 62 -8.58 -16.34 -14.84
CA THR A 62 -9.60 -15.32 -15.09
C THR A 62 -9.83 -14.38 -13.90
N SER A 63 -9.25 -14.70 -12.73
CA SER A 63 -9.43 -13.90 -11.52
C SER A 63 -8.12 -13.85 -10.75
N VAL A 64 -7.83 -12.71 -10.11
CA VAL A 64 -6.64 -12.60 -9.26
C VAL A 64 -6.67 -13.62 -8.12
N GLU A 65 -7.86 -13.99 -7.67
CA GLU A 65 -8.02 -14.94 -6.57
C GLU A 65 -7.46 -16.33 -6.91
N ASP A 66 -7.29 -16.62 -8.19
CA ASP A 66 -6.75 -17.91 -8.63
C ASP A 66 -5.23 -17.91 -8.76
N LEU A 67 -4.58 -16.78 -8.49
CA LEU A 67 -3.13 -16.70 -8.56
C LEU A 67 -2.48 -17.22 -7.28
N PRO A 68 -1.32 -17.84 -7.39
CA PRO A 68 -0.60 -18.28 -6.19
C PRO A 68 0.00 -17.11 -5.42
N VAL A 69 0.30 -17.34 -4.17
CA VAL A 69 1.04 -16.39 -3.35
C VAL A 69 2.45 -16.25 -3.92
N VAL A 70 2.97 -15.01 -3.96
CA VAL A 70 4.29 -14.71 -4.51
C VAL A 70 5.31 -14.63 -3.37
N ASP A 71 6.37 -15.34 -3.52
CA ASP A 71 7.46 -15.37 -2.52
C ASP A 71 8.50 -14.29 -2.70
N UNK A 72 8.73 -13.89 -3.87
CA UNK A 72 9.76 -12.96 -4.12
C UNK A 72 9.27 -11.80 -4.92
N GLY A 73 9.87 -10.81 -4.62
CA GLY A 73 9.41 -9.58 -5.24
C GLY A 73 8.12 -9.06 -4.62
N UNK A 74 7.54 -8.25 -5.22
CA UNK A 74 6.36 -7.70 -4.73
C UNK A 74 5.31 -8.72 -4.84
N ASP A 75 4.66 -8.85 -3.80
CA ASP A 75 3.62 -9.86 -3.70
C ASP A 75 2.31 -9.42 -4.37
N SER A 76 2.20 -8.18 -4.74
CA SER A 76 1.02 -7.65 -5.44
C SER A 76 1.29 -7.38 -6.92
N SER A 77 2.19 -8.14 -7.55
CA SER A 77 2.56 -7.90 -8.96
C SER A 77 1.34 -7.90 -9.89
N ALA A 78 0.30 -8.65 -9.58
CA ALA A 78 -0.91 -8.67 -10.41
C ALA A 78 -1.64 -7.32 -10.44
N SER A 79 -1.33 -6.42 -9.51
CA SER A 79 -1.96 -5.10 -9.51
C SER A 79 -1.15 -4.05 -10.27
N TRP A 80 -0.02 -4.42 -10.89
CA TRP A 80 0.75 -3.43 -11.64
C TRP A 80 1.46 -4.00 -12.87
N SER A 81 1.77 -5.28 -12.90
CA SER A 81 2.52 -5.84 -14.02
C SER A 81 1.63 -6.03 -15.25
N ALA A 82 2.17 -5.66 -16.43
CA ALA A 82 1.45 -5.80 -17.69
C ALA A 82 1.02 -7.24 -17.97
N LYS A 83 1.77 -8.21 -17.48
CA LYS A 83 1.43 -9.62 -17.64
C LYS A 83 0.01 -9.94 -17.14
N TYR A 84 -0.38 -9.31 -16.05
CA TYR A 84 -1.66 -9.60 -15.36
C TYR A 84 -2.75 -8.59 -15.69
N LYS A 85 -2.50 -7.68 -16.62
CA LYS A 85 -3.40 -6.55 -16.88
C LYS A 85 -4.83 -7.00 -17.21
N HIS A 86 -4.96 -8.15 -17.88
CA HIS A 86 -6.28 -8.65 -18.26
C HIS A 86 -7.15 -9.02 -17.05
N LEU A 87 -6.54 -9.20 -15.87
CA LEU A 87 -7.26 -9.53 -14.64
C LEU A 87 -7.76 -8.27 -13.92
N SER A 88 -7.42 -7.08 -14.42
CA SER A 88 -7.80 -5.81 -13.79
C SER A 88 -8.60 -4.98 -14.80
N PRO A 89 -9.89 -5.22 -14.92
CA PRO A 89 -10.71 -4.49 -15.88
C PRO A 89 -10.95 -3.05 -15.46
N PHE A 90 -11.35 -2.21 -16.42
CA PHE A 90 -11.89 -0.89 -16.10
C PHE A 90 -13.31 -1.03 -15.57
N ALA A 91 -13.65 -0.19 -14.60
CA ALA A 91 -15.02 -0.04 -14.15
C ALA A 91 -15.32 1.44 -13.93
N THR A 92 -16.58 1.81 -14.08
CA THR A 92 -16.97 3.18 -13.77
C THR A 92 -16.92 3.42 -12.26
N THR A 93 -16.75 4.66 -11.87
CA THR A 93 -16.81 5.02 -10.45
C THR A 93 -18.16 4.62 -9.85
N ASP A 94 -19.22 4.68 -10.63
CA ASP A 94 -20.55 4.24 -10.20
C ASP A 94 -20.56 2.75 -9.84
N GLU A 95 -20.00 1.92 -10.74
CA GLU A 95 -19.91 0.48 -10.50
C GLU A 95 -19.07 0.17 -9.27
N ILE A 96 -17.95 0.88 -9.11
CA ILE A 96 -17.05 0.65 -7.98
C ILE A 96 -17.74 1.06 -6.66
N ALA A 97 -18.46 2.20 -6.67
CA ALA A 97 -19.18 2.64 -5.49
C ALA A 97 -20.19 1.58 -5.03
N TYR A 98 -20.93 0.99 -5.98
CA TYR A 98 -21.89 -0.06 -5.63
C TYR A 98 -21.20 -1.34 -5.17
N ASN A 99 -20.07 -1.70 -5.77
CA ASN A 99 -19.32 -2.87 -5.32
C ASN A 99 -18.85 -2.70 -3.86
N ILE A 100 -18.36 -1.51 -3.53
CA ILE A 100 -17.92 -1.22 -2.17
C ILE A 100 -19.12 -1.28 -1.21
N SER A 101 -20.23 -0.69 -1.61
CA SER A 101 -21.41 -0.63 -0.74
C SER A 101 -22.03 -2.01 -0.48
N GLU A 102 -21.73 -3.00 -1.31
CA GLU A 102 -22.22 -4.37 -1.07
C GLU A 102 -21.66 -4.98 0.21
N TYR A 103 -20.56 -4.44 0.71
CA TYR A 103 -20.00 -4.89 1.99
C TYR A 103 -20.65 -4.21 3.19
N ALA A 104 -21.71 -3.41 2.96
CA ALA A 104 -22.45 -2.76 4.03
C ALA A 104 -23.30 -3.80 4.80
N PRO A 105 -23.56 -3.60 6.10
CA PRO A 105 -23.14 -2.39 6.80
C PRO A 105 -21.62 -2.36 6.95
N TRP A 106 -21.09 -1.18 6.76
CA TRP A 106 -19.65 -0.97 6.94
C TRP A 106 -19.28 -1.32 8.37
N SER A 107 -18.00 -1.48 8.63
CA SER A 107 -17.51 -1.58 9.99
C SER A 107 -17.95 -0.33 10.77
N LYS A 108 -17.86 -0.42 12.08
CA LYS A 108 -18.24 0.71 12.94
C LYS A 108 -17.55 2.00 12.51
N ASP A 109 -16.31 1.90 12.05
CA ASP A 109 -15.53 3.07 11.69
C ASP A 109 -15.65 3.44 10.21
N ASN A 110 -16.44 2.68 9.44
CA ASN A 110 -16.68 2.96 8.01
C ASN A 110 -15.37 3.24 7.30
N HIS A 111 -14.46 2.28 7.32
CA HIS A 111 -13.09 2.47 6.86
C HIS A 111 -12.90 1.91 5.45
N LEU A 112 -12.44 2.78 4.54
CA LEU A 112 -12.06 2.39 3.18
C LEU A 112 -10.56 2.51 3.04
N VAL A 113 -9.92 1.48 2.49
CA VAL A 113 -8.49 1.49 2.18
C VAL A 113 -8.35 1.44 0.67
N ILE A 114 -7.72 2.46 0.09
CA ILE A 114 -7.37 2.47 -1.33
C ILE A 114 -5.89 2.12 -1.44
N THR A 115 -5.62 1.04 -2.15
CA THR A 115 -4.30 0.47 -2.29
C THR A 115 -4.09 0.05 -3.76
N GLY A 116 -3.12 -0.76 -4.04
CA GLY A 116 -2.90 -1.22 -5.40
C GLY A 116 -1.48 -1.66 -5.61
N GLY A 117 -0.97 -1.38 -6.79
CA GLY A 117 0.41 -1.06 -7.01
C GLY A 117 0.70 0.26 -6.31
N GLU A 118 0.44 1.39 -6.98
CA GLU A 118 0.57 2.73 -6.37
C GLU A 118 -0.71 3.52 -6.65
N PRO A 119 -1.58 3.68 -5.65
CA PRO A 119 -2.90 4.29 -5.90
C PRO A 119 -2.84 5.77 -6.28
N LEU A 120 -1.75 6.48 -5.97
CA LEU A 120 -1.66 7.90 -6.32
C LEU A 120 -0.99 8.13 -7.67
N LEU A 121 -0.56 7.06 -8.37
CA LEU A 121 0.06 7.18 -9.69
C LEU A 121 -0.91 7.76 -10.72
N GLY A 122 -2.15 7.32 -10.70
CA GLY A 122 -3.21 7.84 -11.55
C GLY A 122 -4.51 7.82 -10.76
N TRP A 123 -5.63 7.93 -11.42
CA TRP A 123 -6.97 7.75 -10.87
C TRP A 123 -7.41 8.82 -9.88
N GLN A 124 -6.59 9.81 -9.52
CA GLN A 124 -6.96 10.76 -8.46
C GLN A 124 -8.22 11.56 -8.79
N LYS A 125 -8.38 11.95 -10.06
CA LYS A 125 -9.62 12.65 -10.46
C LYS A 125 -10.83 11.73 -10.35
N ALA A 126 -10.64 10.44 -10.65
CA ALA A 126 -11.74 9.48 -10.50
C ALA A 126 -12.05 9.22 -9.04
N TYR A 127 -11.07 9.29 -8.15
CA TYR A 127 -11.35 9.17 -6.71
C TYR A 127 -12.27 10.28 -6.22
N ILE A 128 -12.14 11.49 -6.78
CA ILE A 128 -13.04 12.58 -6.42
C ILE A 128 -14.49 12.17 -6.73
N GLU A 129 -14.71 11.65 -7.93
CA GLU A 129 -16.06 11.22 -8.32
C GLU A 129 -16.55 10.05 -7.47
N LEU A 130 -15.66 9.08 -7.19
CA LEU A 130 -16.01 7.93 -6.37
C LEU A 130 -16.41 8.35 -4.95
N LEU A 131 -15.59 9.17 -4.32
CA LEU A 131 -15.81 9.56 -2.92
C LEU A 131 -16.97 10.54 -2.77
N ASP A 132 -17.35 11.21 -3.85
CA ASP A 132 -18.52 12.11 -3.84
C ASP A 132 -19.82 11.35 -4.14
N HIS A 133 -19.75 10.07 -4.44
CA HIS A 133 -20.91 9.26 -4.77
C HIS A 133 -21.81 9.10 -3.54
N PRO A 134 -23.15 9.11 -3.72
CA PRO A 134 -24.05 8.93 -2.57
C PRO A 134 -23.80 7.67 -1.75
N GLU A 135 -23.37 6.58 -2.39
CA GLU A 135 -23.05 5.34 -1.66
C GLU A 135 -21.88 5.48 -0.70
N MET A 136 -21.07 6.55 -0.85
CA MET A 136 -19.93 6.83 0.04
C MET A 136 -20.29 7.85 1.12
N ALA A 137 -21.55 8.25 1.25
CA ALA A 137 -21.93 9.36 2.13
C ALA A 137 -21.61 9.10 3.60
N GLU A 138 -21.60 7.84 4.02
CA GLU A 138 -21.33 7.50 5.42
C GLU A 138 -19.87 7.16 5.70
N LEU A 139 -19.01 7.28 4.70
CA LEU A 139 -17.59 7.01 4.88
C LEU A 139 -16.99 8.01 5.86
N THR A 140 -16.30 7.52 6.89
CA THR A 140 -15.69 8.38 7.91
C THR A 140 -14.17 8.34 7.90
N HIS A 141 -13.58 7.23 7.47
CA HIS A 141 -12.12 7.03 7.51
C HIS A 141 -11.64 6.48 6.18
N LEU A 142 -10.61 7.13 5.63
CA LEU A 142 -10.02 6.77 4.34
C LEU A 142 -8.52 6.62 4.53
N THR A 143 -7.97 5.47 4.13
CA THR A 143 -6.54 5.24 4.14
C THR A 143 -6.05 5.04 2.71
N PHE A 144 -4.94 5.67 2.37
CA PHE A 144 -4.17 5.33 1.18
C PHE A 144 -2.93 4.57 1.59
N GLU A 145 -2.79 3.34 1.07
CA GLU A 145 -1.54 2.58 1.19
C GLU A 145 -0.70 2.95 -0.02
N THR A 146 0.31 3.78 0.18
CA THR A 146 1.07 4.38 -0.91
C THR A 146 2.57 4.18 -0.68
N ASN A 147 3.34 4.15 -1.75
CA ASN A 147 4.80 4.08 -1.60
C ASN A 147 5.43 5.45 -1.29
N GLY A 148 4.61 6.51 -1.25
CA GLY A 148 5.08 7.83 -0.84
C GLY A 148 5.89 8.58 -1.90
N SER A 149 5.86 8.13 -3.16
CA SER A 149 6.65 8.76 -4.21
C SER A 149 5.80 9.56 -5.20
N LYS A 150 4.49 9.63 -5.00
CA LYS A 150 3.58 10.35 -5.91
C LYS A 150 2.83 11.43 -5.17
N LYS A 151 2.72 12.60 -5.79
CA LYS A 151 2.05 13.74 -5.18
C LYS A 151 0.54 13.61 -5.24
N VAL A 152 -0.12 14.13 -4.21
CA VAL A 152 -1.55 14.37 -4.25
C VAL A 152 -1.76 15.62 -5.12
N ILE A 153 -2.60 15.51 -6.13
CA ILE A 153 -2.88 16.66 -7.01
C ILE A 153 -3.76 17.66 -6.26
N ASP A 154 -3.65 18.94 -6.64
CA ASP A 154 -4.36 20.02 -5.95
C ASP A 154 -5.87 19.80 -5.93
N ALA A 155 -6.43 19.35 -7.06
CA ALA A 155 -7.88 19.12 -7.14
C ALA A 155 -8.34 18.09 -6.10
N PHE A 156 -7.54 17.03 -5.90
CA PHE A 156 -7.89 16.00 -4.92
C PHE A 156 -7.73 16.50 -3.49
N SER A 157 -6.63 17.22 -3.23
CA SER A 157 -6.41 17.83 -1.93
C SER A 157 -7.54 18.78 -1.56
N ASP A 158 -7.95 19.64 -2.52
CA ASP A 158 -9.05 20.58 -2.29
C ASP A 158 -10.34 19.83 -1.99
N PHE A 159 -10.63 18.78 -2.72
CA PHE A 159 -11.82 17.96 -2.51
C PHE A 159 -11.82 17.36 -1.11
N LEU A 160 -10.69 16.74 -0.70
CA LEU A 160 -10.60 16.12 0.62
C LEU A 160 -10.76 17.16 1.73
N ASN A 161 -10.27 18.38 1.52
CA ASN A 161 -10.43 19.43 2.50
C ASN A 161 -11.89 19.91 2.63
N MET A 162 -12.69 19.71 1.58
CA MET A 162 -14.12 20.04 1.64
C MET A 162 -14.94 18.94 2.29
N LYS A 163 -14.51 17.69 2.15
CA LYS A 163 -15.18 16.55 2.80
C LYS A 163 -14.68 16.41 4.23
N ASN A 164 -15.52 15.97 5.10
CA ASN A 164 -15.12 15.78 6.49
C ASN A 164 -14.79 14.32 6.75
N ILE A 165 -13.84 13.81 5.96
CA ILE A 165 -13.33 12.44 6.08
C ILE A 165 -11.97 12.49 6.75
N ASP A 166 -11.72 11.58 7.68
CA ASP A 166 -10.43 11.44 8.34
C ASP A 166 -9.51 10.62 7.42
N VAL A 167 -8.44 11.23 6.91
CA VAL A 167 -7.56 10.60 5.92
C VAL A 167 -6.25 10.16 6.59
N THR A 168 -5.85 8.92 6.35
CA THR A 168 -4.54 8.41 6.76
C THR A 168 -3.72 8.13 5.50
N TRP A 169 -2.56 8.77 5.40
CA TRP A 169 -1.57 8.45 4.39
C TRP A 169 -0.61 7.44 5.00
N MET A 170 -0.82 6.16 4.69
CA MET A 170 0.06 5.10 5.19
C MET A 170 1.15 4.93 4.14
N CYS A 171 2.26 5.64 4.31
CA CYS A 171 3.33 5.68 3.32
C CYS A 171 4.38 4.61 3.63
N SER A 172 4.73 3.82 2.63
CA SER A 172 5.75 2.79 2.76
C SER A 172 6.90 3.10 1.80
N PRO A 173 7.78 4.05 2.16
CA PRO A 173 8.91 4.39 1.28
C PRO A 173 9.82 3.19 1.10
N LYS A 174 10.33 3.01 -0.11
CA LYS A 174 11.09 1.81 -0.47
C LYS A 174 12.59 2.04 -0.25
N LEU A 175 13.17 1.25 0.65
CA LEU A 175 14.61 1.31 0.93
C LEU A 175 15.39 0.54 -0.12
N SER A 176 16.73 0.61 -0.06
CA SER A 176 17.58 0.02 -1.08
C SER A 176 17.40 -1.50 -1.21
N LEU A 177 16.96 -2.16 -0.14
CA LEU A 177 16.74 -3.61 -0.21
C LEU A 177 15.70 -4.00 -1.27
N THR A 178 14.83 -3.06 -1.65
CA THR A 178 13.83 -3.32 -2.70
C THR A 178 14.42 -3.25 -4.11
N GLY A 179 15.64 -2.74 -4.27
CA GLY A 179 16.25 -2.51 -5.57
C GLY A 179 15.86 -1.21 -6.23
N GLU A 180 15.04 -0.39 -5.58
CA GLU A 180 14.55 0.85 -6.19
C GLU A 180 15.55 1.99 -6.04
N ASP A 181 15.53 2.90 -7.02
CA ASP A 181 16.34 4.12 -7.01
C ASP A 181 15.89 5.01 -5.85
N GLN A 182 16.77 5.25 -4.90
CA GLN A 182 16.43 6.02 -3.71
C GLN A 182 16.07 7.46 -4.01
N SER A 183 16.58 8.03 -5.10
CA SER A 183 16.22 9.40 -5.48
C SER A 183 14.76 9.49 -5.94
N ILE A 184 14.17 8.38 -6.36
CA ILE A 184 12.76 8.30 -6.73
C ILE A 184 11.93 7.87 -5.52
N ALA A 185 12.41 6.87 -4.79
CA ALA A 185 11.64 6.25 -3.71
C ALA A 185 11.45 7.19 -2.51
N ILE A 186 12.44 8.04 -2.21
CA ILE A 186 12.37 8.94 -1.07
C ILE A 186 12.16 10.37 -1.60
N ASP A 187 10.90 10.79 -1.64
CA ASP A 187 10.51 12.07 -2.26
C ASP A 187 9.75 12.94 -1.26
N PRO A 188 10.45 13.85 -0.58
CA PRO A 188 9.78 14.72 0.38
C PRO A 188 8.64 15.55 -0.22
N SER A 189 8.74 15.93 -1.51
CA SER A 189 7.68 16.75 -2.10
C SER A 189 6.36 15.99 -2.20
N ALA A 190 6.41 14.66 -2.37
CA ALA A 190 5.20 13.86 -2.36
C ALA A 190 4.51 13.92 -0.99
N LEU A 191 5.29 13.76 0.07
CA LEU A 191 4.73 13.80 1.42
C LEU A 191 4.24 15.21 1.80
N LEU A 192 4.94 16.26 1.34
CA LEU A 192 4.46 17.63 1.56
C LEU A 192 3.08 17.83 0.94
N SER A 193 2.84 17.25 -0.23
CA SER A 193 1.52 17.39 -0.86
C SER A 193 0.43 16.72 -0.02
N MET A 194 0.78 15.66 0.69
CA MET A 194 -0.18 14.99 1.60
C MET A 194 -0.50 15.85 2.81
N ASN A 195 0.50 16.56 3.33
CA ASN A 195 0.28 17.46 4.47
C ASN A 195 -0.69 18.60 4.16
N LYS A 196 -0.95 18.90 2.88
CA LYS A 196 -1.93 19.93 2.50
C LYS A 196 -3.36 19.50 2.79
N VAL A 197 -3.61 18.21 2.99
CA VAL A 197 -4.93 17.72 3.38
C VAL A 197 -5.04 17.89 4.91
N LEU A 198 -5.90 18.79 5.34
CA LEU A 198 -5.88 19.27 6.72
C LEU A 198 -6.35 18.22 7.73
N ASN A 199 -7.38 17.45 7.39
CA ASN A 199 -7.86 16.39 8.29
C ASN A 199 -7.18 15.07 7.90
N SER A 200 -5.85 15.05 8.00
CA SER A 200 -5.08 13.86 7.63
C SER A 200 -3.81 13.74 8.47
N ASN A 201 -3.28 12.53 8.47
CA ASN A 201 -2.01 12.23 9.11
C ASN A 201 -1.17 11.37 8.19
N ILE A 202 0.14 11.62 8.19
CA ILE A 202 1.10 10.75 7.52
C ILE A 202 1.69 9.81 8.56
N ASN A 203 1.63 8.52 8.29
CA ASN A 203 2.33 7.50 9.03
C ASN A 203 3.28 6.80 8.06
N LEU A 204 4.51 6.58 8.48
CA LEU A 204 5.50 5.89 7.66
C LEU A 204 5.62 4.45 8.11
N LYS A 205 5.79 3.56 7.15
CA LYS A 205 5.94 2.13 7.41
C LYS A 205 7.08 1.62 6.52
N PHE A 206 8.24 1.40 7.13
CA PHE A 206 9.41 0.89 6.41
C PHE A 206 9.46 -0.62 6.55
N VAL A 207 9.56 -1.31 5.41
CA VAL A 207 9.81 -2.74 5.42
C VAL A 207 11.31 -2.93 5.58
N ILE A 208 11.71 -3.65 6.62
CA ILE A 208 13.13 -3.91 6.89
C ILE A 208 13.37 -5.38 7.13
N ARG A 209 14.62 -5.77 7.01
CA ARG A 209 15.08 -7.14 7.21
C ARG A 209 15.90 -7.28 8.48
N ASP A 210 16.79 -6.32 8.71
CA ASP A 210 17.65 -6.36 9.88
C ASP A 210 18.18 -4.95 10.19
N GLU A 211 19.06 -4.87 11.19
CA GLU A 211 19.56 -3.59 11.70
C GLU A 211 20.36 -2.78 10.66
N ILE A 212 20.88 -3.44 9.62
CA ILE A 212 21.59 -2.73 8.55
C ILE A 212 20.68 -1.68 7.90
N ASP A 213 19.38 -1.95 7.84
CA ASP A 213 18.43 -1.05 7.18
C ASP A 213 18.15 0.23 7.97
N ILE A 214 18.53 0.28 9.24
CA ILE A 214 18.14 1.41 10.10
C ILE A 214 18.80 2.71 9.66
N SER A 215 20.05 2.68 9.17
CA SER A 215 20.67 3.92 8.71
C SER A 215 19.88 4.55 7.55
N GLU A 216 19.34 3.72 6.65
CA GLU A 216 18.51 4.24 5.57
C GLU A 216 17.18 4.81 6.07
N VAL A 217 16.57 4.15 7.06
CA VAL A 217 15.36 4.70 7.70
C VAL A 217 15.65 6.08 8.27
N GLN A 218 16.76 6.20 9.02
CA GLN A 218 17.14 7.47 9.65
C GLN A 218 17.45 8.54 8.60
N ASP A 219 18.13 8.17 7.51
CA ASP A 219 18.41 9.11 6.41
C ASP A 219 17.12 9.61 5.77
N ALA A 220 16.17 8.70 5.51
CA ALA A 220 14.89 9.10 4.94
C ALA A 220 14.15 10.05 5.87
N LEU A 221 14.10 9.72 7.17
CA LEU A 221 13.42 10.58 8.15
C LEU A 221 14.05 11.95 8.20
N ALA A 222 15.39 12.04 8.11
CA ALA A 222 16.10 13.32 8.11
C ALA A 222 15.72 14.14 6.86
N LYS A 223 15.63 13.49 5.70
CA LYS A 223 15.25 14.19 4.47
C LYS A 223 13.82 14.75 4.57
N TYR A 224 12.89 13.96 5.10
CA TYR A 224 11.53 14.42 5.27
C TYR A 224 11.46 15.58 6.27
N ALA A 225 12.16 15.46 7.39
CA ALA A 225 12.17 16.52 8.40
C ALA A 225 12.79 17.81 7.87
N ASP A 226 13.88 17.70 7.12
CA ASP A 226 14.55 18.87 6.55
C ASP A 226 13.66 19.61 5.56
N ALA A 227 12.77 18.88 4.88
CA ALA A 227 11.84 19.48 3.94
C ALA A 227 10.58 20.04 4.62
N GLY A 228 10.40 19.78 5.91
CA GLY A 228 9.26 20.29 6.65
C GLY A 228 8.04 19.37 6.65
N VAL A 229 8.24 18.10 6.29
CA VAL A 229 7.11 17.13 6.32
C VAL A 229 6.72 16.86 7.78
N VAL A 230 5.43 16.88 8.06
CA VAL A 230 4.89 16.53 9.38
C VAL A 230 4.44 15.08 9.35
N ILE A 231 5.03 14.26 10.22
CA ILE A 231 4.80 12.81 10.28
C ILE A 231 4.27 12.46 11.66
N GLU A 232 3.22 11.63 11.71
CA GLU A 232 2.60 11.22 12.97
C GLU A 232 3.41 10.13 13.66
N ASP A 233 3.58 9.00 12.98
CA ASP A 233 4.27 7.84 13.56
C ASP A 233 5.13 7.14 12.51
N VAL A 234 6.13 6.41 12.99
CA VAL A 234 7.02 5.61 12.16
C VAL A 234 6.93 4.15 12.63
N TYR A 235 6.64 3.28 11.69
CA TYR A 235 6.53 1.85 11.90
C TYR A 235 7.63 1.12 11.15
N LEU A 236 8.12 0.03 11.73
CA LEU A 236 8.98 -0.92 11.01
C LEU A 236 8.19 -2.21 10.85
N MET A 237 8.21 -2.75 9.63
CA MET A 237 7.49 -3.97 9.31
C MET A 237 8.47 -5.03 8.83
N PRO A 238 8.41 -6.26 9.37
CA PRO A 238 9.33 -7.30 8.90
C PRO A 238 9.04 -7.70 7.47
N GLU A 239 10.10 -7.87 6.68
CA GLU A 239 10.01 -8.38 5.32
C GLU A 239 9.54 -9.84 5.35
N GLY A 240 8.70 -10.22 4.40
CA GLY A 240 8.24 -11.59 4.25
C GLY A 240 6.81 -11.65 3.74
N ALA A 241 6.61 -12.39 2.66
CA ALA A 241 5.28 -12.52 2.04
C ALA A 241 4.53 -13.76 2.52
N THR A 242 5.21 -14.65 3.23
CA THR A 242 4.62 -15.89 3.72
C THR A 242 4.81 -15.98 5.23
N LEU A 243 4.11 -16.92 5.84
CA LEU A 243 4.23 -17.12 7.29
C LEU A 243 5.69 -17.46 7.66
N GLU A 244 6.31 -18.36 6.90
CA GLU A 244 7.71 -18.72 7.14
C GLU A 244 8.64 -17.51 6.97
N GLY A 245 8.38 -16.67 5.97
CA GLY A 245 9.17 -15.46 5.75
C GLY A 245 9.06 -14.51 6.91
N GLN A 246 7.85 -14.33 7.45
CA GLN A 246 7.65 -13.47 8.61
C GLN A 246 8.37 -14.03 9.85
N GLU A 247 8.29 -15.34 10.06
CA GLU A 247 8.95 -15.97 11.20
C GLU A 247 10.46 -15.75 11.21
N LEU A 248 11.06 -15.62 10.02
CA LEU A 248 12.50 -15.39 9.92
C LEU A 248 12.93 -14.00 10.37
N THR A 249 12.04 -13.02 10.27
CA THR A 249 12.42 -11.61 10.47
C THR A 249 11.71 -10.93 11.61
N GLU A 250 10.50 -11.37 11.99
CA GLU A 250 9.65 -10.57 12.88
C GLU A 250 10.25 -10.34 14.27
N ARG A 251 10.88 -11.35 14.85
CA ARG A 251 11.46 -11.19 16.20
C ARG A 251 12.60 -10.19 16.16
N ASN A 252 13.44 -10.27 15.14
CA ASN A 252 14.56 -9.36 15.00
C ASN A 252 14.06 -7.93 14.81
N VAL A 253 13.03 -7.75 13.98
CA VAL A 253 12.47 -6.40 13.75
C VAL A 253 11.83 -5.86 15.03
N ALA A 254 11.16 -6.71 15.81
CA ALA A 254 10.59 -6.26 17.09
C ALA A 254 11.71 -5.75 18.01
N ASP A 255 12.83 -6.49 18.11
CA ASP A 255 13.97 -6.06 18.92
C ASP A 255 14.53 -4.72 18.44
N ILE A 256 14.61 -4.52 17.11
CA ILE A 256 15.08 -3.26 16.53
C ILE A 256 14.12 -2.13 16.90
N CYS A 257 12.82 -2.36 16.82
CA CYS A 257 11.82 -1.36 17.23
C CYS A 257 12.05 -0.92 18.67
N MET A 258 12.25 -1.89 19.57
CA MET A 258 12.48 -1.57 20.99
C MET A 258 13.80 -0.79 21.17
N LYS A 259 14.83 -1.15 20.43
CA LYS A 259 16.14 -0.50 20.54
C LYS A 259 16.08 0.97 20.07
N TYR A 260 15.40 1.24 18.97
CA TYR A 260 15.42 2.56 18.34
C TYR A 260 14.16 3.40 18.61
N GLY A 261 13.15 2.83 19.25
CA GLY A 261 11.96 3.59 19.62
C GLY A 261 10.94 3.74 18.50
N TYR A 262 10.92 2.83 17.53
CA TYR A 262 9.92 2.83 16.46
C TYR A 262 8.78 1.85 16.80
N LYS A 263 7.62 2.08 16.20
CA LYS A 263 6.48 1.17 16.36
C LYS A 263 6.64 -0.05 15.45
N PHE A 264 6.15 -1.17 15.92
CA PHE A 264 6.19 -2.43 15.16
C PHE A 264 4.87 -2.58 14.39
N SER A 265 4.97 -2.88 13.10
CA SER A 265 3.79 -3.19 12.30
C SER A 265 3.82 -4.67 11.92
N PRO A 266 2.83 -5.45 12.32
CA PRO A 266 2.73 -6.82 11.83
C PRO A 266 2.23 -6.85 10.40
N ARG A 267 2.14 -8.05 9.84
CA ARG A 267 1.36 -8.33 8.64
C ARG A 267 0.30 -9.34 9.05
N LEU A 268 -0.67 -8.86 9.79
CA LEU A 268 -1.67 -9.71 10.43
C LEU A 268 -2.43 -10.59 9.42
N HIS A 269 -2.68 -10.05 8.23
CA HIS A 269 -3.40 -10.82 7.20
C HIS A 269 -2.63 -12.08 6.77
N ILE A 270 -1.29 -12.07 6.88
CA ILE A 270 -0.53 -13.28 6.59
C ILE A 270 -0.83 -14.35 7.62
N GLN A 271 -0.88 -13.96 8.90
CA GLN A 271 -1.21 -14.92 9.96
C GLN A 271 -2.62 -15.46 9.81
N LEU A 272 -3.57 -14.60 9.45
CA LEU A 272 -4.98 -14.98 9.39
C LEU A 272 -5.31 -15.74 8.10
N PHE A 273 -4.73 -15.32 6.98
CA PHE A 273 -5.22 -15.74 5.66
C PHE A 273 -4.10 -16.24 4.73
N GLY A 274 -2.86 -16.24 5.17
CA GLY A 274 -1.74 -16.70 4.36
C GLY A 274 -1.41 -15.80 3.17
N ASN A 275 -1.80 -14.53 3.23
CA ASN A 275 -1.55 -13.53 2.17
C ASN A 275 -2.22 -13.89 0.85
N ALA A 276 -3.37 -14.53 0.91
CA ALA A 276 -4.15 -14.82 -0.29
C ALA A 276 -4.81 -13.53 -0.83
N TRP A 277 -5.12 -13.51 -2.13
CA TRP A 277 -5.85 -12.40 -2.71
C TRP A 277 -7.23 -12.27 -2.07
N SER A 278 -7.72 -11.06 -1.97
CA SER A 278 -9.02 -10.73 -1.36
C SER A 278 -9.07 -10.98 0.15
N THR A 279 -7.91 -10.94 0.81
CA THR A 279 -7.87 -11.13 2.27
C THR A 279 -7.08 -10.02 3.00
#